data_b81f1eb4b356808cd9cefefea74f5a96
#
_entry.id   b81f1eb4b356808cd9cefefea74f5a96
#
_cell.length_a   1.000
_cell.length_b   1.000
_cell.length_c   1.000
_cell.angle_alpha   90.00
_cell.angle_beta   90.00
_cell.angle_gamma   90.00
#
_symmetry.space_group_name_H-M   'P 1'
#
loop_
_entity.id
_entity.type
_entity.pdbx_description
1 polymer ?
#
loop_
_entity_poly.entity_id
_entity_poly.type
_entity_poly.pdbx_seq_one_letter_code
_entity_poly.pdbx_strand_id
1 'polypeptide(L)'
;LTPVVAIEKFFSANPKLQRELISRLREVTRNPKFGTKEYASELRKYEKEILEFYSLQAKASKKYYLNYLGGEKKIIFDMGYSGSIGKGIFRSTGKKIDKIYMWDTEANKECDEKLETKTKTLIGSLEEIPFNAFHLIFEELCSPPEGGCIGFDAEGNPILEKINISSLMK
;
A
#
# COMPACT_ATOMS: atom_id res chain seq x y z
N LEU A 1 0.26 -0.05 -1.92
CA LEU A 1 -0.65 1.09 -2.14
C LEU A 1 -1.28 0.94 -3.52
N THR A 2 -2.61 0.88 -3.60
CA THR A 2 -3.30 1.00 -4.89
C THR A 2 -3.06 2.40 -5.47
N PRO A 3 -3.09 2.60 -6.80
CA PRO A 3 -2.92 3.93 -7.40
C PRO A 3 -3.87 4.99 -6.82
N VAL A 4 -5.09 4.58 -6.44
CA VAL A 4 -6.10 5.46 -5.81
C VAL A 4 -5.61 6.00 -4.48
N VAL A 5 -5.24 5.11 -3.56
CA VAL A 5 -4.74 5.47 -2.23
C VAL A 5 -3.47 6.32 -2.33
N ALA A 6 -2.66 6.03 -3.33
CA ALA A 6 -1.47 6.79 -3.60
C ALA A 6 -1.82 8.26 -3.95
N ILE A 7 -2.72 8.48 -4.89
CA ILE A 7 -3.16 9.81 -5.32
C ILE A 7 -3.82 10.56 -4.15
N GLU A 8 -4.66 9.90 -3.37
CA GLU A 8 -5.28 10.47 -2.18
C GLU A 8 -4.24 10.95 -1.17
N LYS A 9 -3.21 10.14 -0.88
CA LYS A 9 -2.12 10.52 0.03
C LYS A 9 -1.31 11.70 -0.50
N PHE A 10 -1.02 11.74 -1.81
CA PHE A 10 -0.35 12.89 -2.42
C PHE A 10 -1.13 14.17 -2.19
N PHE A 11 -2.42 14.18 -2.49
CA PHE A 11 -3.25 15.38 -2.34
C PHE A 11 -3.50 15.73 -0.87
N SER A 12 -3.62 14.75 0.03
CA SER A 12 -3.69 15.00 1.46
C SER A 12 -2.45 15.70 2.01
N ALA A 13 -1.27 15.34 1.48
CA ALA A 13 -0.02 16.02 1.79
C ALA A 13 0.12 17.40 1.12
N ASN A 14 -0.70 17.68 0.08
CA ASN A 14 -0.65 18.90 -0.72
C ASN A 14 -2.04 19.56 -0.85
N PRO A 15 -2.64 20.09 0.24
CA PRO A 15 -4.03 20.57 0.25
C PRO A 15 -4.30 21.75 -0.71
N LYS A 16 -3.27 22.51 -1.08
CA LYS A 16 -3.40 23.57 -2.09
C LYS A 16 -3.66 22.98 -3.47
N LEU A 17 -2.86 21.99 -3.88
CA LEU A 17 -3.04 21.29 -5.16
C LEU A 17 -4.36 20.52 -5.21
N GLN A 18 -4.79 19.96 -4.09
CA GLN A 18 -6.10 19.30 -3.98
C GLN A 18 -7.25 20.27 -4.27
N ARG A 19 -7.23 21.46 -3.66
CA ARG A 19 -8.27 22.50 -3.91
C ARG A 19 -8.25 22.95 -5.37
N GLU A 20 -7.07 23.13 -5.95
CA GLU A 20 -6.92 23.50 -7.35
C GLU A 20 -7.49 22.43 -8.28
N LEU A 21 -7.15 21.17 -8.07
CA LEU A 21 -7.72 20.04 -8.83
C LEU A 21 -9.25 20.00 -8.73
N ILE A 22 -9.82 20.12 -7.53
CA ILE A 22 -11.26 20.11 -7.32
C ILE A 22 -11.93 21.30 -8.03
N SER A 23 -11.34 22.51 -7.98
CA SER A 23 -11.85 23.67 -8.67
C SER A 23 -11.91 23.45 -10.19
N ARG A 24 -10.82 22.98 -10.78
CA ARG A 24 -10.77 22.67 -12.22
C ARG A 24 -11.71 21.58 -12.64
N LEU A 25 -11.88 20.54 -11.82
CA LEU A 25 -12.83 19.46 -12.09
C LEU A 25 -14.27 19.97 -12.09
N ARG A 26 -14.62 20.91 -11.20
CA ARG A 26 -15.95 21.54 -11.17
C ARG A 26 -16.24 22.41 -12.39
N GLU A 27 -15.24 22.97 -13.01
CA GLU A 27 -15.37 23.71 -14.27
C GLU A 27 -15.70 22.79 -15.46
N VAL A 28 -15.16 21.55 -15.42
CA VAL A 28 -15.29 20.58 -16.52
C VAL A 28 -16.52 19.67 -16.33
N THR A 29 -16.89 19.38 -15.08
CA THR A 29 -18.01 18.48 -14.75
C THR A 29 -18.74 18.89 -13.49
N ARG A 30 -20.08 18.81 -13.51
CA ARG A 30 -20.91 19.10 -12.33
C ARG A 30 -20.72 18.12 -11.19
N ASN A 31 -20.22 16.91 -11.47
CA ASN A 31 -20.01 15.86 -10.47
C ASN A 31 -18.71 15.10 -10.75
N PRO A 32 -17.58 15.62 -10.29
CA PRO A 32 -16.28 14.99 -10.50
C PRO A 32 -16.24 13.66 -9.78
N LYS A 33 -16.20 12.56 -10.55
CA LYS A 33 -16.03 11.21 -10.01
C LYS A 33 -14.63 10.69 -10.32
N PHE A 34 -14.02 10.08 -9.33
CA PHE A 34 -12.77 9.35 -9.51
C PHE A 34 -12.94 8.25 -10.59
N GLY A 35 -11.95 8.10 -11.46
CA GLY A 35 -11.97 7.10 -12.53
C GLY A 35 -12.60 7.55 -13.85
N THR A 36 -13.15 8.76 -13.93
CA THR A 36 -13.62 9.31 -15.22
C THR A 36 -12.46 9.81 -16.08
N LYS A 37 -12.70 9.94 -17.40
CA LYS A 37 -11.69 10.47 -18.34
C LYS A 37 -11.30 11.90 -18.01
N GLU A 38 -12.26 12.71 -17.59
CA GLU A 38 -12.07 14.10 -17.18
C GLU A 38 -11.17 14.17 -15.96
N TYR A 39 -11.44 13.34 -14.96
CA TYR A 39 -10.61 13.24 -13.77
C TYR A 39 -9.16 12.83 -14.11
N ALA A 40 -9.00 11.81 -14.95
CA ALA A 40 -7.69 11.36 -15.40
C ALA A 40 -6.93 12.43 -16.19
N SER A 41 -7.64 13.21 -17.03
CA SER A 41 -7.05 14.33 -17.78
C SER A 41 -6.55 15.44 -16.86
N GLU A 42 -7.33 15.81 -15.85
CA GLU A 42 -6.91 16.83 -14.88
C GLU A 42 -5.76 16.35 -14.00
N LEU A 43 -5.75 15.06 -13.58
CA LEU A 43 -4.64 14.47 -12.82
C LEU A 43 -3.31 14.51 -13.58
N ARG A 44 -3.32 14.33 -14.90
CA ARG A 44 -2.09 14.39 -15.72
C ARG A 44 -1.38 15.72 -15.63
N LYS A 45 -2.07 16.80 -15.33
CA LYS A 45 -1.44 18.12 -15.13
C LYS A 45 -0.53 18.17 -13.90
N TYR A 46 -0.73 17.26 -12.96
CA TYR A 46 0.06 17.10 -11.73
C TYR A 46 1.00 15.89 -11.78
N GLU A 47 1.17 15.28 -12.98
CA GLU A 47 1.96 14.05 -13.13
C GLU A 47 3.38 14.20 -12.60
N LYS A 48 4.02 15.33 -12.91
CA LYS A 48 5.40 15.62 -12.50
C LYS A 48 5.52 15.68 -10.97
N GLU A 49 4.66 16.43 -10.31
CA GLU A 49 4.64 16.58 -8.86
C GLU A 49 4.32 15.24 -8.14
N ILE A 50 3.38 14.49 -8.71
CA ILE A 50 3.02 13.16 -8.21
C ILE A 50 4.21 12.21 -8.33
N LEU A 51 4.86 12.14 -9.49
CA LEU A 51 6.03 11.29 -9.72
C LEU A 51 7.21 11.69 -8.84
N GLU A 52 7.45 13.00 -8.64
CA GLU A 52 8.49 13.50 -7.77
C GLU A 52 8.23 13.09 -6.31
N PHE A 53 7.02 13.30 -5.80
CA PHE A 53 6.60 12.86 -4.47
C PHE A 53 6.83 11.36 -4.26
N TYR A 54 6.40 10.54 -5.22
CA TYR A 54 6.58 9.08 -5.14
C TYR A 54 8.03 8.64 -5.31
N SER A 55 8.81 9.35 -6.10
CA SER A 55 10.25 9.06 -6.24
C SER A 55 10.97 9.15 -4.90
N LEU A 56 10.67 10.17 -4.11
CA LEU A 56 11.22 10.33 -2.76
C LEU A 56 10.77 9.20 -1.83
N GLN A 57 9.48 8.91 -1.81
CA GLN A 57 8.93 7.81 -1.00
C GLN A 57 9.46 6.44 -1.44
N ALA A 58 9.63 6.20 -2.74
CA ALA A 58 10.22 4.98 -3.27
C ALA A 58 11.69 4.81 -2.86
N LYS A 59 12.46 5.88 -2.87
CA LYS A 59 13.87 5.86 -2.40
C LYS A 59 13.94 5.57 -0.90
N ALA A 60 13.13 6.22 -0.10
CA ALA A 60 13.08 6.05 1.35
C ALA A 60 12.62 4.63 1.74
N SER A 61 11.54 4.14 1.12
CA SER A 61 11.06 2.77 1.35
C SER A 61 12.08 1.71 0.89
N LYS A 62 12.78 1.95 -0.22
CA LYS A 62 13.87 1.08 -0.67
C LYS A 62 14.97 0.97 0.39
N LYS A 63 15.39 2.10 0.96
CA LYS A 63 16.39 2.16 2.03
C LYS A 63 15.93 1.34 3.25
N TYR A 64 14.68 1.55 3.70
CA TYR A 64 14.08 0.78 4.79
C TYR A 64 14.14 -0.73 4.52
N TYR A 65 13.61 -1.17 3.37
CA TYR A 65 13.56 -2.59 3.07
C TYR A 65 14.96 -3.19 2.88
N LEU A 66 15.92 -2.48 2.29
CA LEU A 66 17.28 -2.98 2.16
C LEU A 66 17.96 -3.14 3.52
N ASN A 67 17.76 -2.20 4.44
CA ASN A 67 18.26 -2.30 5.80
C ASN A 67 17.62 -3.47 6.56
N TYR A 68 16.29 -3.60 6.46
CA TYR A 68 15.54 -4.66 7.13
C TYR A 68 15.86 -6.06 6.57
N LEU A 69 16.04 -6.16 5.25
CA LEU A 69 16.30 -7.41 4.53
C LEU A 69 17.80 -7.72 4.40
N GLY A 70 18.66 -6.86 4.93
CA GLY A 70 20.10 -7.10 4.97
C GLY A 70 20.45 -8.20 5.99
N GLY A 71 21.31 -9.14 5.61
CA GLY A 71 21.83 -10.19 6.48
C GLY A 71 21.09 -11.52 6.37
N GLU A 72 20.44 -11.98 7.43
CA GLU A 72 19.78 -13.29 7.49
C GLU A 72 18.59 -13.43 6.54
N LYS A 73 18.26 -14.69 6.22
CA LYS A 73 17.06 -15.02 5.42
C LYS A 73 15.81 -14.52 6.11
N LYS A 74 15.06 -13.67 5.43
CA LYS A 74 13.79 -13.12 5.91
C LYS A 74 12.62 -13.80 5.20
N ILE A 75 11.53 -13.92 5.92
CA ILE A 75 10.24 -14.44 5.41
C ILE A 75 9.18 -13.38 5.68
N ILE A 76 8.34 -13.11 4.71
CA ILE A 76 7.19 -12.23 4.88
C ILE A 76 5.99 -13.06 5.27
N PHE A 77 5.30 -12.65 6.34
CA PHE A 77 3.94 -13.08 6.62
C PHE A 77 2.96 -12.09 6.01
N ASP A 78 2.03 -12.57 5.18
CA ASP A 78 1.07 -11.75 4.44
C ASP A 78 -0.32 -12.41 4.53
N MET A 79 -1.36 -11.61 4.59
CA MET A 79 -2.75 -12.10 4.58
C MET A 79 -3.11 -12.85 3.27
N GLY A 80 -2.41 -12.59 2.18
CA GLY A 80 -2.46 -13.43 0.98
C GLY A 80 -3.51 -13.04 -0.05
N TYR A 81 -3.88 -11.77 -0.18
CA TYR A 81 -4.87 -11.35 -1.19
C TYR A 81 -4.35 -11.38 -2.62
N SER A 82 -3.17 -10.86 -2.86
CA SER A 82 -2.65 -10.66 -4.21
C SER A 82 -1.13 -10.74 -4.32
N GLY A 83 -0.44 -11.05 -3.23
CA GLY A 83 1.03 -11.02 -3.18
C GLY A 83 1.65 -9.65 -3.45
N SER A 84 0.85 -8.57 -3.33
CA SER A 84 1.26 -7.21 -3.69
C SER A 84 2.43 -6.68 -2.86
N ILE A 85 2.53 -7.09 -1.59
CA ILE A 85 3.64 -6.70 -0.70
C ILE A 85 4.96 -7.26 -1.24
N GLY A 86 5.04 -8.56 -1.50
CA GLY A 86 6.24 -9.19 -2.05
C GLY A 86 6.64 -8.61 -3.41
N LYS A 87 5.66 -8.35 -4.28
CA LYS A 87 5.86 -7.68 -5.58
C LYS A 87 6.39 -6.26 -5.42
N GLY A 88 5.86 -5.50 -4.47
CA GLY A 88 6.30 -4.13 -4.16
C GLY A 88 7.74 -4.11 -3.67
N ILE A 89 8.10 -5.00 -2.76
CA ILE A 89 9.47 -5.14 -2.25
C ILE A 89 10.43 -5.54 -3.37
N PHE A 90 10.07 -6.54 -4.19
CA PHE A 90 10.90 -6.93 -5.33
C PHE A 90 11.13 -5.77 -6.31
N ARG A 91 10.08 -5.03 -6.67
CA ARG A 91 10.18 -3.87 -7.57
C ARG A 91 11.07 -2.76 -7.00
N SER A 92 11.01 -2.53 -5.69
CA SER A 92 11.78 -1.46 -5.05
C SER A 92 13.24 -1.86 -4.78
N THR A 93 13.50 -3.13 -4.45
CA THR A 93 14.82 -3.60 -3.96
C THR A 93 15.54 -4.55 -4.90
N GLY A 94 14.83 -5.21 -5.83
CA GLY A 94 15.32 -6.33 -6.63
C GLY A 94 15.43 -7.65 -5.85
N LYS A 95 15.05 -7.68 -4.57
CA LYS A 95 15.19 -8.88 -3.73
C LYS A 95 13.94 -9.73 -3.77
N LYS A 96 14.11 -11.03 -4.02
CA LYS A 96 13.04 -12.04 -3.90
C LYS A 96 12.98 -12.49 -2.45
N ILE A 97 11.77 -12.61 -1.90
CA ILE A 97 11.54 -12.97 -0.49
C ILE A 97 10.51 -14.08 -0.44
N ASP A 98 10.84 -15.13 0.32
CA ASP A 98 9.89 -16.21 0.61
C ASP A 98 8.74 -15.69 1.48
N LYS A 99 7.55 -16.28 1.34
CA LYS A 99 6.33 -15.80 2.00
C LYS A 99 5.59 -16.93 2.71
N ILE A 100 4.88 -16.54 3.75
CA ILE A 100 3.85 -17.35 4.38
C ILE A 100 2.55 -16.57 4.24
N TYR A 101 1.59 -17.11 3.51
CA TYR A 101 0.26 -16.53 3.39
C TYR A 101 -0.70 -17.12 4.43
N MET A 102 -1.61 -16.31 4.90
CA MET A 102 -2.73 -16.81 5.72
C MET A 102 -3.61 -17.73 4.89
N TRP A 103 -4.00 -17.29 3.69
CA TRP A 103 -4.80 -18.06 2.73
C TRP A 103 -4.23 -18.05 1.33
N ASP A 104 -4.68 -19.03 0.57
CA ASP A 104 -4.29 -19.25 -0.81
C ASP A 104 -5.29 -18.57 -1.76
N THR A 105 -4.78 -17.83 -2.72
CA THR A 105 -5.55 -17.22 -3.81
C THR A 105 -4.83 -17.40 -5.13
N GLU A 106 -5.56 -17.47 -6.23
CA GLU A 106 -4.94 -17.54 -7.56
C GLU A 106 -4.01 -16.36 -7.83
N ALA A 107 -4.38 -15.15 -7.37
CA ALA A 107 -3.58 -13.95 -7.56
C ALA A 107 -2.22 -14.01 -6.84
N ASN A 108 -2.13 -14.62 -5.65
CA ASN A 108 -0.86 -14.78 -4.96
C ASN A 108 -0.02 -15.90 -5.56
N LYS A 109 -0.62 -17.00 -6.03
CA LYS A 109 0.08 -18.05 -6.77
C LYS A 109 0.74 -17.50 -8.03
N GLU A 110 -0.01 -16.80 -8.88
CA GLU A 110 0.55 -16.16 -10.08
C GLU A 110 1.69 -15.18 -9.76
N CYS A 111 1.58 -14.46 -8.63
CA CYS A 111 2.63 -13.55 -8.20
C CYS A 111 3.90 -14.32 -7.84
N ASP A 112 3.79 -15.42 -7.12
CA ASP A 112 4.90 -16.21 -6.64
C ASP A 112 5.59 -16.98 -7.76
N GLU A 113 4.84 -17.51 -8.71
CA GLU A 113 5.39 -18.11 -9.92
C GLU A 113 6.22 -17.10 -10.71
N LYS A 114 5.70 -15.90 -10.94
CA LYS A 114 6.41 -14.82 -11.64
C LYS A 114 7.67 -14.35 -10.91
N LEU A 115 7.68 -14.41 -9.58
CA LEU A 115 8.82 -14.02 -8.75
C LEU A 115 9.76 -15.20 -8.43
N GLU A 116 9.33 -16.43 -8.74
CA GLU A 116 10.09 -17.66 -8.38
C GLU A 116 10.41 -17.71 -6.88
N THR A 117 9.41 -17.40 -6.04
CA THR A 117 9.53 -17.39 -4.59
C THR A 117 8.87 -18.60 -3.96
N LYS A 118 9.42 -19.06 -2.82
CA LYS A 118 8.79 -20.15 -2.05
C LYS A 118 7.69 -19.60 -1.18
N THR A 119 6.55 -20.29 -1.21
CA THR A 119 5.36 -19.90 -0.48
C THR A 119 4.83 -21.07 0.34
N LYS A 120 4.30 -20.77 1.51
CA LYS A 120 3.48 -21.68 2.33
C LYS A 120 2.18 -20.97 2.66
N THR A 121 1.10 -21.74 2.72
CA THR A 121 -0.23 -21.28 3.16
C THR A 121 -0.57 -21.92 4.49
N LEU A 122 -1.12 -21.16 5.43
CA LEU A 122 -1.47 -21.66 6.77
C LEU A 122 -2.85 -22.28 6.85
N ILE A 123 -3.85 -21.67 6.21
CA ILE A 123 -5.27 -22.01 6.42
C ILE A 123 -5.94 -22.56 5.15
N GLY A 124 -5.28 -22.63 4.02
CA GLY A 124 -5.88 -23.14 2.78
C GLY A 124 -6.69 -22.08 2.02
N SER A 125 -7.82 -22.45 1.40
CA SER A 125 -8.56 -21.55 0.52
C SER A 125 -9.49 -20.61 1.29
N LEU A 126 -9.74 -19.42 0.73
CA LEU A 126 -10.67 -18.43 1.27
C LEU A 126 -12.12 -18.90 1.36
N GLU A 127 -12.48 -19.95 0.64
CA GLU A 127 -13.85 -20.48 0.59
C GLU A 127 -14.24 -21.23 1.87
N GLU A 128 -13.24 -21.62 2.67
CA GLU A 128 -13.42 -22.48 3.85
C GLU A 128 -13.75 -21.70 5.14
N ILE A 129 -13.64 -20.37 5.14
CA ILE A 129 -13.82 -19.56 6.36
C ILE A 129 -14.70 -18.33 6.08
N PRO A 130 -15.54 -17.89 7.05
CA PRO A 130 -16.25 -16.62 6.97
C PRO A 130 -15.24 -15.45 6.93
N PHE A 131 -14.78 -15.15 5.74
CA PHE A 131 -13.67 -14.26 5.43
C PHE A 131 -13.73 -12.91 6.15
N ASN A 132 -14.90 -12.27 6.14
CA ASN A 132 -15.02 -10.88 6.60
C ASN A 132 -14.78 -10.69 8.11
N ALA A 133 -15.21 -11.64 8.93
CA ALA A 133 -15.06 -11.52 10.38
C ALA A 133 -13.63 -11.87 10.84
N PHE A 134 -13.08 -12.96 10.30
CA PHE A 134 -11.75 -13.42 10.70
C PHE A 134 -10.65 -12.46 10.23
N HIS A 135 -10.80 -11.91 9.03
CA HIS A 135 -9.89 -10.92 8.46
C HIS A 135 -9.78 -9.67 9.35
N LEU A 136 -10.93 -9.07 9.71
CA LEU A 136 -10.95 -7.88 10.55
C LEU A 136 -10.31 -8.11 11.92
N ILE A 137 -10.64 -9.25 12.56
CA ILE A 137 -10.05 -9.62 13.87
C ILE A 137 -8.53 -9.79 13.72
N PHE A 138 -8.08 -10.46 12.67
CA PHE A 138 -6.67 -10.74 12.50
C PHE A 138 -5.87 -9.49 12.12
N GLU A 139 -6.40 -8.63 11.28
CA GLU A 139 -5.78 -7.33 10.97
C GLU A 139 -5.66 -6.48 12.24
N GLU A 140 -6.70 -6.45 13.06
CA GLU A 140 -6.69 -5.70 14.32
C GLU A 140 -5.64 -6.25 15.31
N LEU A 141 -5.56 -7.57 15.45
CA LEU A 141 -4.56 -8.22 16.32
C LEU A 141 -3.12 -8.05 15.83
N CYS A 142 -2.92 -7.96 14.51
CA CYS A 142 -1.60 -7.79 13.91
C CYS A 142 -1.24 -6.33 13.64
N SER A 143 -2.17 -5.39 13.86
CA SER A 143 -1.91 -3.97 13.69
C SER A 143 -1.04 -3.44 14.83
N PRO A 144 0.00 -2.65 14.51
CA PRO A 144 0.82 -2.04 15.54
C PRO A 144 0.01 -1.01 16.32
N PRO A 145 0.20 -0.90 17.65
CA PRO A 145 -0.52 0.06 18.49
C PRO A 145 -0.22 1.52 18.13
N GLU A 146 0.88 1.76 17.40
CA GLU A 146 1.28 3.08 16.90
C GLU A 146 0.53 3.52 15.64
N GLY A 147 -0.25 2.62 15.03
CA GLY A 147 -0.98 2.89 13.77
C GLY A 147 -0.26 2.43 12.51
N GLY A 148 -0.93 2.61 11.37
CA GLY A 148 -0.43 2.20 10.06
C GLY A 148 0.72 3.07 9.57
N CYS A 149 1.62 2.49 8.77
CA CYS A 149 2.68 3.24 8.10
C CYS A 149 2.08 4.12 7.00
N ILE A 150 2.21 5.43 7.12
CA ILE A 150 1.72 6.43 6.16
C ILE A 150 2.79 6.92 5.18
N GLY A 151 4.05 6.61 5.43
CA GLY A 151 5.17 6.99 4.59
C GLY A 151 6.50 6.67 5.22
N PHE A 152 7.57 7.22 4.66
CA PHE A 152 8.94 7.10 5.15
C PHE A 152 9.60 8.48 5.19
N ASP A 153 10.43 8.74 6.20
CA ASP A 153 11.28 9.92 6.27
C ASP A 153 12.48 9.80 5.28
N ALA A 154 13.32 10.82 5.23
CA ALA A 154 14.48 10.84 4.35
C ALA A 154 15.54 9.78 4.73
N GLU A 155 15.59 9.39 5.98
CA GLU A 155 16.46 8.36 6.54
C GLU A 155 15.95 6.95 6.23
N GLY A 156 14.69 6.80 5.82
CA GLY A 156 14.00 5.55 5.53
C GLY A 156 13.30 4.94 6.75
N ASN A 157 13.09 5.70 7.83
CA ASN A 157 12.29 5.23 8.94
C ASN A 157 10.79 5.35 8.60
N PRO A 158 9.94 4.40 9.03
CA PRO A 158 8.51 4.48 8.79
C PRO A 158 7.90 5.64 9.60
N ILE A 159 7.07 6.42 8.94
CA ILE A 159 6.21 7.43 9.57
C ILE A 159 4.88 6.75 9.88
N LEU A 160 4.56 6.63 11.17
CA LEU A 160 3.33 5.98 11.63
C LEU A 160 2.20 7.00 11.79
N GLU A 161 0.98 6.55 11.54
CA GLU A 161 -0.22 7.34 11.79
C GLU A 161 -0.42 7.50 13.31
N LYS A 162 -0.67 8.73 13.77
CA LYS A 162 -1.00 8.94 15.18
C LYS A 162 -2.43 8.48 15.43
N ILE A 163 -2.60 7.40 16.17
CA ILE A 163 -3.92 6.95 16.63
C ILE A 163 -4.40 7.90 17.73
N ASN A 164 -5.50 8.58 17.49
CA ASN A 164 -6.16 9.37 18.53
C ASN A 164 -7.08 8.45 19.35
N ILE A 165 -6.53 7.83 20.39
CA ILE A 165 -7.25 6.88 21.27
C ILE A 165 -8.51 7.51 21.89
N SER A 166 -8.57 8.83 22.04
CA SER A 166 -9.75 9.51 22.58
C SER A 166 -11.00 9.43 21.67
N SER A 167 -10.84 9.09 20.41
CA SER A 167 -11.97 8.89 19.47
C SER A 167 -12.54 7.47 19.50
N LEU A 168 -11.81 6.51 20.05
CA LEU A 168 -12.21 5.10 20.14
C LEU A 168 -12.99 4.79 21.45
N MET A 169 -13.00 5.72 22.41
CA MET A 169 -13.67 5.56 23.70
C MET A 169 -15.02 6.29 23.79
N LYS A 170 -15.61 6.67 22.68
CA LYS A 170 -16.98 7.17 22.56
C LYS A 170 -17.86 6.16 21.88
#